data_060b0977a812c40be91f750d664c66c9
#
_entry.id   060b0977a812c40be91f750d664c66c9
#
_cell.length_a   1.000
_cell.length_b   1.000
_cell.length_c   1.000
_cell.angle_alpha   90.00
_cell.angle_beta   90.00
_cell.angle_gamma   90.00
#
_symmetry.space_group_name_H-M   'P 1'
#
loop_
_entity.id
_entity.type
_entity.pdbx_description
1 polymer ?
#
loop_
_entity_poly.entity_id
_entity_poly.type
_entity_poly.pdbx_seq_one_letter_code
_entity_poly.pdbx_strand_id
1 'polypeptide(L)'
;MGISVDINFPLQLSVNIAVVIVFLKLCTNMQNKNGPMTTDEQYDKIIDACRNTFLKKTADYGTSWRVYRIISVADQIYIKAKRIRNIQEGITQKIDDDIKSEFAGILNYAIIGLIQLDINNDEPEELDAAIVKELYDKKAAMSKALMQNKNHDYGEAWREMSQESFVDLSLSKILRIKQIITNKGVTLVSEGVDANLFDILNYAVFGLILIGEGRH
;
A
#
# COMPACT_ATOMS: atom_id res chain seq x y z
N MET A 1 20.82 -15.61 -82.49
CA MET A 1 20.51 -16.52 -81.39
C MET A 1 20.35 -15.70 -80.16
N GLY A 2 19.11 -15.35 -79.83
CA GLY A 2 18.77 -14.58 -78.63
C GLY A 2 18.18 -15.57 -77.62
N ILE A 3 18.68 -15.54 -76.44
CA ILE A 3 18.14 -16.32 -75.30
C ILE A 3 17.38 -15.30 -74.43
N SER A 4 16.04 -15.42 -74.48
CA SER A 4 15.14 -14.74 -73.56
C SER A 4 15.12 -15.46 -72.26
N VAL A 5 15.42 -14.82 -71.17
CA VAL A 5 15.24 -15.37 -69.81
C VAL A 5 14.05 -14.67 -69.20
N ASP A 6 12.89 -15.39 -69.18
CA ASP A 6 11.73 -15.00 -68.43
C ASP A 6 12.00 -15.24 -66.92
N ILE A 7 12.08 -14.13 -66.17
CA ILE A 7 12.09 -14.19 -64.70
C ILE A 7 10.66 -13.92 -64.24
N ASN A 8 9.89 -15.00 -63.99
CA ASN A 8 8.62 -14.95 -63.29
C ASN A 8 8.89 -14.81 -61.79
N PHE A 9 8.56 -13.66 -61.16
CA PHE A 9 8.45 -13.51 -59.74
C PHE A 9 6.98 -13.64 -59.34
N PRO A 10 6.59 -14.71 -58.62
CA PRO A 10 5.33 -14.71 -57.91
C PRO A 10 5.64 -14.52 -56.42
N LEU A 11 5.22 -13.43 -55.81
CA LEU A 11 4.79 -13.45 -54.41
C LEU A 11 4.20 -12.08 -54.07
N GLN A 12 2.91 -11.99 -54.34
CA GLN A 12 2.07 -10.94 -53.82
C GLN A 12 1.83 -11.24 -52.34
N LEU A 13 2.72 -10.72 -51.46
CA LEU A 13 2.43 -10.69 -50.04
C LEU A 13 1.36 -9.60 -49.81
N SER A 14 0.10 -10.00 -49.89
CA SER A 14 -0.99 -9.20 -49.33
C SER A 14 -0.91 -9.27 -47.79
N VAL A 15 -0.02 -8.51 -47.18
CA VAL A 15 -0.02 -8.33 -45.74
C VAL A 15 -1.35 -7.68 -45.39
N ASN A 16 -2.20 -8.44 -44.69
CA ASN A 16 -3.50 -7.95 -44.27
C ASN A 16 -3.32 -6.73 -43.38
N ILE A 17 -3.68 -5.54 -43.90
CA ILE A 17 -3.53 -4.24 -43.21
C ILE A 17 -4.13 -4.29 -41.79
N ALA A 18 -5.19 -5.10 -41.58
CA ALA A 18 -5.79 -5.32 -40.28
C ALA A 18 -4.80 -5.98 -39.29
N VAL A 19 -3.98 -6.93 -39.75
CA VAL A 19 -2.97 -7.61 -38.90
C VAL A 19 -1.86 -6.62 -38.56
N VAL A 20 -1.43 -5.79 -39.49
CA VAL A 20 -0.43 -4.74 -39.24
C VAL A 20 -0.95 -3.69 -38.24
N ILE A 21 -2.21 -3.28 -38.37
CA ILE A 21 -2.84 -2.34 -37.44
C ILE A 21 -2.97 -2.95 -36.04
N VAL A 22 -3.35 -4.23 -35.95
CA VAL A 22 -3.41 -4.95 -34.65
C VAL A 22 -1.99 -5.10 -34.05
N PHE A 23 -1.00 -5.44 -34.87
CA PHE A 23 0.39 -5.56 -34.41
C PHE A 23 0.97 -4.20 -33.98
N LEU A 24 0.69 -3.13 -34.71
CA LEU A 24 1.08 -1.76 -34.34
C LEU A 24 0.36 -1.30 -33.07
N LYS A 25 -0.92 -1.61 -32.88
CA LYS A 25 -1.66 -1.32 -31.61
C LYS A 25 -1.12 -2.16 -30.45
N LEU A 26 -0.73 -3.42 -30.68
CA LEU A 26 -0.06 -4.23 -29.66
C LEU A 26 1.33 -3.69 -29.32
N CYS A 27 2.12 -3.30 -30.33
CA CYS A 27 3.43 -2.69 -30.10
C CYS A 27 3.35 -1.34 -29.42
N THR A 28 2.37 -0.48 -29.76
CA THR A 28 2.14 0.81 -29.05
C THR A 28 1.65 0.59 -27.61
N ASN A 29 0.83 -0.43 -27.35
CA ASN A 29 0.46 -0.80 -25.97
C ASN A 29 1.62 -1.41 -25.18
N MET A 30 2.58 -2.08 -25.85
CA MET A 30 3.78 -2.59 -25.20
C MET A 30 4.86 -1.51 -24.96
N GLN A 31 4.88 -0.45 -25.76
CA GLN A 31 5.83 0.68 -25.59
C GLN A 31 5.35 1.72 -24.55
N ASN A 32 4.06 1.72 -24.20
CA ASN A 32 3.51 2.67 -23.22
C ASN A 32 3.67 2.23 -21.75
N LYS A 33 4.45 1.17 -21.48
CA LYS A 33 4.82 0.76 -20.11
C LYS A 33 6.03 1.48 -19.52
N ASN A 34 6.60 2.48 -20.20
CA ASN A 34 7.80 3.21 -19.75
C ASN A 34 7.51 4.64 -19.25
N GLY A 35 6.26 4.96 -18.99
CA GLY A 35 5.91 6.19 -18.26
C GLY A 35 6.17 6.04 -16.75
N PRO A 36 6.27 7.16 -16.00
CA PRO A 36 6.32 7.09 -14.54
C PRO A 36 5.09 6.35 -14.03
N MET A 37 5.28 5.51 -12.99
CA MET A 37 4.19 4.78 -12.35
C MET A 37 3.14 5.75 -11.81
N THR A 38 1.88 5.47 -12.05
CA THR A 38 0.76 6.21 -11.45
C THR A 38 0.72 5.97 -9.93
N THR A 39 0.06 6.86 -9.20
CA THR A 39 -0.16 6.68 -7.75
C THR A 39 -0.85 5.36 -7.43
N ASP A 40 -1.82 4.95 -8.24
CA ASP A 40 -2.51 3.68 -8.06
C ASP A 40 -1.59 2.47 -8.20
N GLU A 41 -0.68 2.49 -9.17
CA GLU A 41 0.32 1.42 -9.38
C GLU A 41 1.38 1.41 -8.25
N GLN A 42 1.81 2.58 -7.80
CA GLN A 42 2.72 2.71 -6.65
C GLN A 42 2.08 2.19 -5.37
N TYR A 43 0.81 2.55 -5.14
CA TYR A 43 0.02 2.08 -4.00
C TYR A 43 -0.07 0.56 -3.99
N ASP A 44 -0.50 -0.05 -5.10
CA ASP A 44 -0.62 -1.50 -5.22
C ASP A 44 0.72 -2.21 -4.97
N LYS A 45 1.81 -1.69 -5.53
CA LYS A 45 3.16 -2.24 -5.31
C LYS A 45 3.57 -2.23 -3.83
N ILE A 46 3.26 -1.16 -3.10
CA ILE A 46 3.55 -1.06 -1.67
C ILE A 46 2.70 -2.06 -0.88
N ILE A 47 1.40 -2.11 -1.15
CA ILE A 47 0.48 -3.05 -0.49
C ILE A 47 0.93 -4.50 -0.75
N ASP A 48 1.27 -4.85 -1.98
CA ASP A 48 1.73 -6.20 -2.33
C ASP A 48 3.00 -6.59 -1.57
N ALA A 49 3.97 -5.69 -1.47
CA ALA A 49 5.21 -5.93 -0.73
C ALA A 49 4.95 -6.14 0.78
N CYS A 50 4.12 -5.29 1.38
CA CYS A 50 3.77 -5.38 2.80
C CYS A 50 2.93 -6.63 3.10
N ARG A 51 1.96 -6.95 2.24
CA ARG A 51 1.15 -8.18 2.32
C ARG A 51 2.01 -9.43 2.25
N ASN A 52 2.95 -9.49 1.30
CA ASN A 52 3.84 -10.64 1.17
C ASN A 52 4.66 -10.88 2.45
N THR A 53 5.15 -9.81 3.08
CA THR A 53 5.84 -9.90 4.37
C THR A 53 4.90 -10.35 5.48
N PHE A 54 3.69 -9.81 5.54
CA PHE A 54 2.67 -10.17 6.52
C PHE A 54 2.29 -11.66 6.41
N LEU A 55 2.01 -12.15 5.20
CA LEU A 55 1.64 -13.55 4.98
C LEU A 55 2.78 -14.54 5.27
N LYS A 56 4.05 -14.17 4.99
CA LYS A 56 5.21 -14.98 5.41
C LYS A 56 5.28 -15.11 6.93
N LYS A 57 5.08 -14.00 7.66
CA LYS A 57 5.03 -14.03 9.12
C LYS A 57 3.84 -14.85 9.64
N THR A 58 2.69 -14.77 8.98
CA THR A 58 1.54 -15.63 9.31
C THR A 58 1.87 -17.11 9.09
N ALA A 59 2.63 -17.46 8.06
CA ALA A 59 3.07 -18.84 7.84
C ALA A 59 4.08 -19.32 8.91
N ASP A 60 4.91 -18.42 9.45
CA ASP A 60 5.91 -18.77 10.47
C ASP A 60 5.30 -19.03 11.85
N TYR A 61 4.33 -18.23 12.29
CA TYR A 61 3.80 -18.27 13.66
C TYR A 61 2.29 -17.99 13.78
N GLY A 62 1.55 -18.26 12.72
CA GLY A 62 0.10 -18.17 12.72
C GLY A 62 -0.42 -16.74 12.88
N THR A 63 -1.64 -16.64 13.38
CA THR A 63 -2.35 -15.38 13.61
C THR A 63 -2.19 -14.84 15.03
N SER A 64 -0.99 -14.93 15.60
CA SER A 64 -0.70 -14.47 16.97
C SER A 64 -1.12 -13.03 17.27
N TRP A 65 -1.27 -12.21 16.24
CA TRP A 65 -1.78 -10.83 16.34
C TRP A 65 -3.25 -10.76 16.76
N ARG A 66 -4.00 -11.86 16.68
CA ARG A 66 -5.41 -11.94 17.12
C ARG A 66 -5.60 -11.64 18.61
N VAL A 67 -4.59 -11.89 19.44
CA VAL A 67 -4.64 -11.54 20.86
C VAL A 67 -4.57 -10.04 21.15
N TYR A 68 -4.25 -9.22 20.15
CA TYR A 68 -4.08 -7.78 20.37
C TYR A 68 -5.42 -7.06 20.52
N ARG A 69 -5.57 -6.36 21.63
CA ARG A 69 -6.59 -5.32 21.76
C ARG A 69 -6.20 -4.11 20.91
N ILE A 70 -7.16 -3.32 20.49
CA ILE A 70 -6.92 -2.11 19.65
C ILE A 70 -5.91 -1.16 20.31
N ILE A 71 -5.92 -1.03 21.63
CA ILE A 71 -4.92 -0.22 22.35
C ILE A 71 -3.50 -0.75 22.14
N SER A 72 -3.33 -2.08 22.13
CA SER A 72 -2.01 -2.70 21.90
C SER A 72 -1.54 -2.48 20.45
N VAL A 73 -2.45 -2.53 19.48
CA VAL A 73 -2.15 -2.18 18.08
C VAL A 73 -1.70 -0.72 17.97
N ALA A 74 -2.44 0.20 18.61
CA ALA A 74 -2.08 1.62 18.65
C ALA A 74 -0.69 1.84 19.27
N ASP A 75 -0.34 1.10 20.32
CA ASP A 75 0.99 1.17 20.95
C ASP A 75 2.10 0.64 20.02
N GLN A 76 1.86 -0.44 19.26
CA GLN A 76 2.82 -0.92 18.27
C GLN A 76 3.07 0.11 17.15
N ILE A 77 2.02 0.74 16.66
CA ILE A 77 2.15 1.83 15.66
C ILE A 77 2.90 3.02 16.28
N TYR A 78 2.56 3.38 17.53
CA TYR A 78 3.22 4.49 18.24
C TYR A 78 4.73 4.29 18.37
N ILE A 79 5.17 3.09 18.79
CA ILE A 79 6.60 2.77 18.95
C ILE A 79 7.34 2.97 17.62
N LYS A 80 6.76 2.48 16.51
CA LYS A 80 7.34 2.60 15.17
C LYS A 80 7.41 4.05 14.69
N ALA A 81 6.33 4.80 14.82
CA ALA A 81 6.28 6.21 14.46
C ALA A 81 7.27 7.05 15.29
N LYS A 82 7.38 6.80 16.61
CA LYS A 82 8.38 7.44 17.47
C LYS A 82 9.81 7.10 17.05
N ARG A 83 10.05 5.87 16.62
CA ARG A 83 11.36 5.47 16.13
C ARG A 83 11.74 6.19 14.83
N ILE A 84 10.81 6.29 13.86
CA ILE A 84 11.04 7.06 12.64
C ILE A 84 11.40 8.51 13.01
N ARG A 85 10.63 9.15 13.89
CA ARG A 85 10.92 10.52 14.34
C ARG A 85 12.32 10.63 14.93
N ASN A 86 12.71 9.71 15.81
CA ASN A 86 14.04 9.72 16.41
C ASN A 86 15.16 9.62 15.36
N ILE A 87 14.98 8.81 14.31
CA ILE A 87 15.92 8.70 13.20
C ILE A 87 15.99 10.03 12.43
N GLN A 88 14.84 10.62 12.13
CA GLN A 88 14.73 11.92 11.43
C GLN A 88 15.37 13.05 12.23
N GLU A 89 15.29 13.02 13.57
CA GLU A 89 15.94 13.97 14.49
C GLU A 89 17.45 13.68 14.70
N GLY A 90 18.01 12.70 13.99
CA GLY A 90 19.44 12.36 14.07
C GLY A 90 19.85 11.61 15.34
N ILE A 91 18.91 11.04 16.08
CA ILE A 91 19.22 10.23 17.26
C ILE A 91 19.82 8.90 16.82
N THR A 92 21.03 8.61 17.29
CA THR A 92 21.76 7.38 16.95
C THR A 92 20.98 6.13 17.37
N GLN A 93 20.73 5.25 16.40
CA GLN A 93 20.05 3.99 16.63
C GLN A 93 21.06 2.88 16.95
N LYS A 94 20.70 1.95 17.86
CA LYS A 94 21.49 0.76 18.19
C LYS A 94 21.05 -0.48 17.40
N ILE A 95 19.86 -0.44 16.82
CA ILE A 95 19.28 -1.50 16.02
C ILE A 95 19.19 -0.97 14.59
N ASP A 96 19.67 -1.76 13.64
CA ASP A 96 19.78 -1.39 12.22
C ASP A 96 18.45 -1.66 11.47
N ASP A 97 17.35 -1.02 11.93
CA ASP A 97 16.11 -0.97 11.17
C ASP A 97 15.99 0.41 10.50
N ASP A 98 15.65 0.44 9.24
CA ASP A 98 15.48 1.67 8.47
C ASP A 98 14.06 2.25 8.59
N ILE A 99 13.90 3.51 8.20
CA ILE A 99 12.61 4.20 8.18
C ILE A 99 11.59 3.45 7.33
N LYS A 100 12.03 2.82 6.23
CA LYS A 100 11.16 2.08 5.33
C LYS A 100 10.54 0.86 6.01
N SER A 101 11.33 0.10 6.76
CA SER A 101 10.84 -1.07 7.51
C SER A 101 9.85 -0.67 8.60
N GLU A 102 10.06 0.47 9.24
CA GLU A 102 9.15 1.00 10.26
C GLU A 102 7.81 1.45 9.64
N PHE A 103 7.80 2.16 8.50
CA PHE A 103 6.57 2.48 7.79
C PHE A 103 5.81 1.24 7.32
N ALA A 104 6.52 0.22 6.80
CA ALA A 104 5.89 -1.06 6.44
C ALA A 104 5.27 -1.75 7.66
N GLY A 105 5.91 -1.65 8.82
CA GLY A 105 5.36 -2.13 10.09
C GLY A 105 4.11 -1.35 10.51
N ILE A 106 4.10 -0.02 10.42
CA ILE A 106 2.93 0.84 10.70
C ILE A 106 1.76 0.41 9.81
N LEU A 107 1.98 0.26 8.50
CA LEU A 107 0.99 -0.19 7.53
C LEU A 107 0.35 -1.52 7.96
N ASN A 108 1.17 -2.53 8.26
CA ASN A 108 0.69 -3.85 8.63
C ASN A 108 -0.07 -3.84 9.96
N TYR A 109 0.39 -3.09 10.97
CA TYR A 109 -0.36 -2.95 12.23
C TYR A 109 -1.66 -2.16 12.05
N ALA A 110 -1.72 -1.17 11.17
CA ALA A 110 -2.97 -0.49 10.86
C ALA A 110 -3.99 -1.45 10.23
N ILE A 111 -3.56 -2.31 9.30
CA ILE A 111 -4.43 -3.36 8.73
C ILE A 111 -4.87 -4.36 9.80
N ILE A 112 -3.96 -4.82 10.68
CA ILE A 112 -4.31 -5.68 11.82
C ILE A 112 -5.40 -5.02 12.67
N GLY A 113 -5.24 -3.74 13.01
CA GLY A 113 -6.25 -3.00 13.77
C GLY A 113 -7.61 -2.95 13.08
N LEU A 114 -7.62 -2.68 11.77
CA LEU A 114 -8.85 -2.65 10.97
C LEU A 114 -9.52 -4.04 10.87
N ILE A 115 -8.74 -5.11 10.80
CA ILE A 115 -9.27 -6.49 10.84
C ILE A 115 -9.85 -6.79 12.22
N GLN A 116 -9.13 -6.45 13.31
CA GLN A 116 -9.59 -6.68 14.68
C GLN A 116 -10.89 -5.94 15.03
N LEU A 117 -11.18 -4.81 14.38
CA LEU A 117 -12.44 -4.09 14.56
C LEU A 117 -13.63 -4.81 13.89
N ASP A 118 -13.38 -5.60 12.84
CA ASP A 118 -14.44 -6.32 12.11
C ASP A 118 -14.70 -7.73 12.67
N ILE A 119 -13.67 -8.39 13.21
CA ILE A 119 -13.78 -9.77 13.67
C ILE A 119 -14.35 -9.78 15.09
N ASN A 120 -15.38 -10.60 15.30
CA ASN A 120 -15.97 -10.81 16.63
C ASN A 120 -14.98 -11.51 17.57
N ASN A 121 -15.11 -11.25 18.88
CA ASN A 121 -14.31 -11.92 19.91
C ASN A 121 -14.54 -13.44 19.97
N ASP A 122 -15.65 -13.93 19.42
CA ASP A 122 -16.01 -15.35 19.39
C ASP A 122 -15.33 -16.11 18.24
N GLU A 123 -14.68 -15.40 17.29
CA GLU A 123 -13.92 -16.02 16.23
C GLU A 123 -12.61 -16.64 16.78
N PRO A 124 -12.15 -17.76 16.22
CA PRO A 124 -10.94 -18.42 16.70
C PRO A 124 -9.72 -17.50 16.63
N GLU A 125 -8.79 -17.68 17.58
CA GLU A 125 -7.52 -16.94 17.56
C GLU A 125 -6.67 -17.33 16.37
N GLU A 126 -6.70 -18.60 15.95
CA GLU A 126 -6.00 -19.08 14.78
C GLU A 126 -6.92 -19.09 13.57
N LEU A 127 -6.58 -18.32 12.53
CA LEU A 127 -7.31 -18.20 11.27
C LEU A 127 -6.54 -18.88 10.13
N ASP A 128 -7.29 -19.46 9.19
CA ASP A 128 -6.70 -19.97 7.95
C ASP A 128 -6.01 -18.86 7.15
N ALA A 129 -4.85 -19.19 6.55
CA ALA A 129 -4.04 -18.22 5.79
C ALA A 129 -4.81 -17.60 4.60
N ALA A 130 -5.75 -18.35 3.98
CA ALA A 130 -6.58 -17.82 2.91
C ALA A 130 -7.57 -16.78 3.42
N ILE A 131 -8.18 -17.01 4.58
CA ILE A 131 -9.07 -16.04 5.25
C ILE A 131 -8.27 -14.79 5.63
N VAL A 132 -7.09 -14.96 6.21
CA VAL A 132 -6.20 -13.85 6.58
C VAL A 132 -5.86 -12.99 5.36
N LYS A 133 -5.55 -13.63 4.22
CA LYS A 133 -5.26 -12.91 2.98
C LYS A 133 -6.48 -12.13 2.49
N GLU A 134 -7.66 -12.73 2.50
CA GLU A 134 -8.91 -12.08 2.08
C GLU A 134 -9.22 -10.86 2.95
N LEU A 135 -9.10 -10.98 4.27
CA LEU A 135 -9.30 -9.87 5.21
C LEU A 135 -8.30 -8.74 4.97
N TYR A 136 -7.04 -9.07 4.73
CA TYR A 136 -6.00 -8.09 4.40
C TYR A 136 -6.34 -7.34 3.12
N ASP A 137 -6.65 -8.08 2.05
CA ASP A 137 -6.96 -7.51 0.73
C ASP A 137 -8.19 -6.61 0.78
N LYS A 138 -9.24 -7.02 1.53
CA LYS A 138 -10.44 -6.19 1.76
C LYS A 138 -10.08 -4.85 2.40
N LYS A 139 -9.28 -4.84 3.48
CA LYS A 139 -8.90 -3.59 4.17
C LYS A 139 -8.00 -2.72 3.32
N ALA A 140 -7.07 -3.30 2.59
CA ALA A 140 -6.21 -2.58 1.65
C ALA A 140 -7.03 -1.93 0.52
N ALA A 141 -8.00 -2.63 -0.06
CA ALA A 141 -8.89 -2.09 -1.09
C ALA A 141 -9.75 -0.93 -0.57
N MET A 142 -10.31 -1.05 0.63
CA MET A 142 -11.06 0.05 1.27
C MET A 142 -10.19 1.28 1.49
N SER A 143 -8.94 1.10 1.95
CA SER A 143 -7.99 2.19 2.14
C SER A 143 -7.61 2.87 0.83
N LYS A 144 -7.39 2.08 -0.24
CA LYS A 144 -7.12 2.61 -1.59
C LYS A 144 -8.29 3.45 -2.11
N ALA A 145 -9.53 2.97 -1.95
CA ALA A 145 -10.71 3.72 -2.37
C ALA A 145 -10.83 5.08 -1.63
N LEU A 146 -10.53 5.12 -0.32
CA LEU A 146 -10.49 6.36 0.44
C LEU A 146 -9.39 7.31 -0.08
N MET A 147 -8.21 6.78 -0.38
CA MET A 147 -7.11 7.56 -0.98
C MET A 147 -7.54 8.15 -2.33
N GLN A 148 -8.14 7.35 -3.21
CA GLN A 148 -8.60 7.79 -4.52
C GLN A 148 -9.63 8.92 -4.42
N ASN A 149 -10.61 8.81 -3.50
CA ASN A 149 -11.59 9.86 -3.25
C ASN A 149 -10.92 11.17 -2.79
N LYS A 150 -9.96 11.07 -1.85
CA LYS A 150 -9.23 12.25 -1.36
C LYS A 150 -8.35 12.86 -2.47
N ASN A 151 -7.71 12.05 -3.29
CA ASN A 151 -6.92 12.55 -4.43
C ASN A 151 -7.79 13.23 -5.50
N HIS A 152 -9.03 12.76 -5.69
CA HIS A 152 -9.97 13.44 -6.57
C HIS A 152 -10.28 14.86 -6.08
N ASP A 153 -10.49 15.04 -4.77
CA ASP A 153 -10.90 16.34 -4.20
C ASP A 153 -9.73 17.31 -3.99
N TYR A 154 -8.58 16.81 -3.58
CA TYR A 154 -7.42 17.62 -3.17
C TYR A 154 -6.25 17.54 -4.16
N GLY A 155 -6.39 16.80 -5.26
CA GLY A 155 -5.26 16.41 -6.09
C GLY A 155 -4.30 15.50 -5.33
N GLU A 156 -3.06 15.41 -5.78
CA GLU A 156 -2.03 14.64 -5.07
C GLU A 156 -1.21 15.55 -4.12
N ALA A 157 -1.88 16.43 -3.37
CA ALA A 157 -1.23 17.40 -2.48
C ALA A 157 -0.27 16.74 -1.45
N TRP A 158 -0.53 15.48 -1.11
CA TRP A 158 0.36 14.70 -0.24
C TRP A 158 1.78 14.53 -0.82
N ARG A 159 1.95 14.65 -2.14
CA ARG A 159 3.27 14.57 -2.79
C ARG A 159 4.17 15.76 -2.45
N GLU A 160 3.60 16.89 -2.07
CA GLU A 160 4.33 18.08 -1.64
C GLU A 160 4.64 18.09 -0.13
N MET A 161 4.12 17.08 0.60
CA MET A 161 4.37 16.96 2.03
C MET A 161 5.72 16.32 2.30
N SER A 162 6.33 16.68 3.44
CA SER A 162 7.54 16.03 3.92
C SER A 162 7.23 14.66 4.56
N GLN A 163 8.22 13.80 4.59
CA GLN A 163 8.11 12.49 5.24
C GLN A 163 7.84 12.63 6.74
N GLU A 164 8.40 13.65 7.41
CA GLU A 164 8.17 13.98 8.81
C GLU A 164 6.70 14.27 9.08
N SER A 165 6.02 14.94 8.15
CA SER A 165 4.59 15.25 8.29
C SER A 165 3.74 13.98 8.39
N PHE A 166 4.03 12.92 7.65
CA PHE A 166 3.29 11.65 7.75
C PHE A 166 3.50 10.98 9.10
N VAL A 167 4.68 11.11 9.69
CA VAL A 167 4.97 10.60 11.03
C VAL A 167 4.18 11.38 12.08
N ASP A 168 4.18 12.69 12.00
CA ASP A 168 3.46 13.57 12.93
C ASP A 168 1.95 13.37 12.85
N LEU A 169 1.41 13.28 11.64
CA LEU A 169 0.00 12.98 11.42
C LEU A 169 -0.37 11.60 11.98
N SER A 170 0.48 10.58 11.76
CA SER A 170 0.26 9.25 12.34
C SER A 170 0.25 9.29 13.87
N LEU A 171 1.21 9.97 14.49
CA LEU A 171 1.25 10.15 15.94
C LEU A 171 0.00 10.88 16.47
N SER A 172 -0.46 11.91 15.76
CA SER A 172 -1.70 12.61 16.11
C SER A 172 -2.93 11.69 16.06
N LYS A 173 -3.05 10.87 15.00
CA LYS A 173 -4.15 9.90 14.86
C LYS A 173 -4.09 8.83 15.95
N ILE A 174 -2.91 8.36 16.33
CA ILE A 174 -2.74 7.41 17.45
C ILE A 174 -3.23 8.00 18.77
N LEU A 175 -2.90 9.26 19.07
CA LEU A 175 -3.38 9.93 20.27
C LEU A 175 -4.92 10.04 20.27
N ARG A 176 -5.54 10.34 19.13
CA ARG A 176 -7.01 10.31 18.98
C ARG A 176 -7.59 8.94 19.25
N ILE A 177 -7.01 7.87 18.67
CA ILE A 177 -7.44 6.49 18.93
C ILE A 177 -7.41 6.18 20.43
N LYS A 178 -6.31 6.50 21.12
CA LYS A 178 -6.19 6.30 22.57
C LYS A 178 -7.26 7.07 23.36
N GLN A 179 -7.53 8.31 22.96
CA GLN A 179 -8.57 9.11 23.60
C GLN A 179 -9.98 8.52 23.36
N ILE A 180 -10.28 8.10 22.12
CA ILE A 180 -11.58 7.45 21.82
C ILE A 180 -11.76 6.18 22.66
N ILE A 181 -10.72 5.35 22.79
CA ILE A 181 -10.75 4.14 23.62
C ILE A 181 -10.99 4.50 25.09
N THR A 182 -10.31 5.52 25.62
CA THR A 182 -10.48 6.00 26.99
C THR A 182 -11.91 6.48 27.23
N ASN A 183 -12.53 7.12 26.24
CA ASN A 183 -13.92 7.57 26.27
C ASN A 183 -14.93 6.44 25.90
N LYS A 184 -14.53 5.17 25.99
CA LYS A 184 -15.38 4.00 25.70
C LYS A 184 -16.00 4.01 24.29
N GLY A 185 -15.29 4.57 23.32
CA GLY A 185 -15.73 4.67 21.93
C GLY A 185 -16.65 5.84 21.63
N VAL A 186 -16.99 6.68 22.60
CA VAL A 186 -17.90 7.82 22.41
C VAL A 186 -17.12 9.01 21.83
N THR A 187 -17.61 9.52 20.70
CA THR A 187 -17.14 10.76 20.08
C THR A 187 -18.32 11.72 19.91
N LEU A 188 -18.07 13.04 20.00
CA LEU A 188 -19.12 14.06 19.82
C LEU A 188 -19.32 14.41 18.34
N VAL A 189 -18.20 14.63 17.62
CA VAL A 189 -18.17 15.06 16.20
C VAL A 189 -17.05 14.39 15.42
N SER A 190 -16.17 13.64 16.10
CA SER A 190 -14.99 13.05 15.47
C SER A 190 -15.31 11.68 14.88
N GLU A 191 -14.54 11.32 13.83
CA GLU A 191 -14.53 9.98 13.26
C GLU A 191 -14.09 8.92 14.29
N GLY A 192 -14.48 7.67 14.05
CA GLY A 192 -14.16 6.53 14.90
C GLY A 192 -12.69 6.07 14.82
N VAL A 193 -12.42 4.96 15.48
CA VAL A 193 -11.08 4.34 15.49
C VAL A 193 -10.68 3.87 14.10
N ASP A 194 -11.62 3.31 13.34
CA ASP A 194 -11.44 2.78 11.99
C ASP A 194 -10.95 3.86 11.01
N ALA A 195 -11.61 5.01 10.97
CA ALA A 195 -11.22 6.12 10.10
C ALA A 195 -9.80 6.63 10.42
N ASN A 196 -9.44 6.70 11.71
CA ASN A 196 -8.09 7.07 12.12
C ASN A 196 -7.05 6.02 11.70
N LEU A 197 -7.37 4.72 11.73
CA LEU A 197 -6.49 3.65 11.25
C LEU A 197 -6.34 3.68 9.72
N PHE A 198 -7.41 3.97 8.95
CA PHE A 198 -7.32 4.14 7.51
C PHE A 198 -6.43 5.33 7.13
N ASP A 199 -6.51 6.44 7.87
CA ASP A 199 -5.62 7.58 7.64
C ASP A 199 -4.15 7.21 7.92
N ILE A 200 -3.86 6.53 9.04
CA ILE A 200 -2.50 6.05 9.37
C ILE A 200 -1.98 5.11 8.29
N LEU A 201 -2.82 4.20 7.78
CA LEU A 201 -2.44 3.29 6.69
C LEU A 201 -2.03 4.07 5.45
N ASN A 202 -2.85 5.05 5.02
CA ASN A 202 -2.55 5.86 3.85
C ASN A 202 -1.29 6.73 4.04
N TYR A 203 -1.07 7.30 5.23
CA TYR A 203 0.17 8.03 5.53
C TYR A 203 1.41 7.14 5.45
N ALA A 204 1.30 5.88 5.91
CA ALA A 204 2.40 4.93 5.79
C ALA A 204 2.68 4.56 4.33
N VAL A 205 1.64 4.37 3.50
CA VAL A 205 1.80 4.13 2.05
C VAL A 205 2.46 5.33 1.38
N PHE A 206 2.02 6.56 1.67
CA PHE A 206 2.61 7.77 1.09
C PHE A 206 4.08 7.94 1.48
N GLY A 207 4.43 7.72 2.75
CA GLY A 207 5.82 7.71 3.20
C GLY A 207 6.67 6.69 2.43
N LEU A 208 6.15 5.47 2.22
CA LEU A 208 6.83 4.42 1.46
C LEU A 208 6.98 4.77 -0.03
N ILE A 209 6.00 5.44 -0.64
CA ILE A 209 6.09 5.92 -2.02
C ILE A 209 7.19 6.97 -2.13
N LEU A 210 7.21 7.99 -1.25
CA LEU A 210 8.24 9.05 -1.29
C LEU A 210 9.65 8.48 -1.07
N ILE A 211 9.81 7.52 -0.15
CA ILE A 211 11.08 6.81 0.02
C ILE A 211 11.48 6.08 -1.27
N GLY A 212 10.53 5.42 -1.93
CA GLY A 212 10.76 4.73 -3.19
C GLY A 212 11.17 5.65 -4.34
N GLU A 213 10.76 6.92 -4.28
CA GLU A 213 11.12 7.99 -5.22
C GLU A 213 12.42 8.72 -4.83
N GLY A 214 13.07 8.33 -3.72
CA GLY A 214 14.26 9.01 -3.19
C GLY A 214 13.98 10.41 -2.63
N ARG A 215 12.73 10.69 -2.26
CA ARG A 215 12.29 11.95 -1.64
C ARG A 215 12.29 11.79 -0.13
N HIS A 216 13.02 12.67 0.54
CA HIS A 216 13.18 12.68 2.01
C HIS A 216 12.66 13.98 2.59
#